data_ca7050c1f06156eb77aaf15c7d362855
#
_entry.id   ca7050c1f06156eb77aaf15c7d362855
#
_cell.length_a   1.000
_cell.length_b   1.000
_cell.length_c   1.000
_cell.angle_alpha   90.00
_cell.angle_beta   90.00
_cell.angle_gamma   90.00
#
_symmetry.space_group_name_H-M   'P 1'
#
loop_
_entity.id
_entity.type
_entity.pdbx_description
1 polymer ?
#
loop_
_entity_poly.entity_id
_entity_poly.type
_entity_poly.pdbx_seq_one_letter_code
_entity_poly.pdbx_strand_id
1 'polypeptide(L)'
;MVLLILAEPVALLGQLASLSFDADTTLAVLGSSFGRILGLRLGAALLAWTLIATERPWPVLAVGAATAVLDGFTAHGIPAVPFAGQLLVAGHVGAMGLWVGGIAAFVGSPDARFGRYALVTFGVAATTGLVLALVHTSLGAGLLTTDYGRVLLLKVFVVGAAVVAALARRRRLELGVAITAVALASLLGALPPPY
;
A
#
# COMPACT_ATOMS: atom_id res chain seq x y z
N MET A 1 -10.79 -1.53 3.45
CA MET A 1 -11.66 -1.75 2.29
C MET A 1 -12.02 -0.47 1.58
N VAL A 2 -12.76 0.47 2.21
CA VAL A 2 -13.07 1.79 1.63
C VAL A 2 -11.80 2.47 1.09
N LEU A 3 -10.68 2.37 1.77
CA LEU A 3 -9.39 2.95 1.36
C LEU A 3 -8.83 2.35 0.08
N LEU A 4 -8.95 1.05 -0.13
CA LEU A 4 -8.53 0.41 -1.38
C LEU A 4 -9.43 0.88 -2.53
N ILE A 5 -10.74 0.96 -2.31
CA ILE A 5 -11.70 1.46 -3.31
C ILE A 5 -11.39 2.91 -3.70
N LEU A 6 -10.89 3.73 -2.75
CA LEU A 6 -10.52 5.12 -3.02
C LEU A 6 -9.08 5.26 -3.58
N ALA A 7 -8.18 4.35 -3.25
CA ALA A 7 -6.79 4.41 -3.71
C ALA A 7 -6.67 4.12 -5.23
N GLU A 8 -7.49 3.21 -5.76
CA GLU A 8 -7.42 2.86 -7.18
C GLU A 8 -7.82 4.00 -8.14
N PRO A 9 -8.91 4.77 -7.90
CA PRO A 9 -9.17 5.99 -8.66
C PRO A 9 -8.06 7.04 -8.57
N VAL A 10 -7.43 7.19 -7.39
CA VAL A 10 -6.30 8.11 -7.22
C VAL A 10 -5.09 7.66 -8.04
N ALA A 11 -4.78 6.36 -8.07
CA ALA A 11 -3.71 5.81 -8.91
C ALA A 11 -4.00 6.02 -10.40
N LEU A 12 -5.25 5.80 -10.85
CA LEU A 12 -5.67 6.06 -12.22
C LEU A 12 -5.53 7.54 -12.59
N LEU A 13 -6.02 8.44 -11.72
CA LEU A 13 -5.89 9.89 -11.93
C LEU A 13 -4.42 10.32 -11.99
N GLY A 14 -3.56 9.77 -11.14
CA GLY A 14 -2.11 10.00 -11.17
C GLY A 14 -1.49 9.58 -12.50
N GLN A 15 -1.87 8.41 -13.03
CA GLN A 15 -1.39 7.92 -14.32
C GLN A 15 -1.89 8.79 -15.48
N LEU A 16 -3.17 9.17 -15.48
CA LEU A 16 -3.74 10.04 -16.52
C LEU A 16 -3.14 11.44 -16.48
N ALA A 17 -2.86 11.98 -15.30
CA ALA A 17 -2.21 13.28 -15.14
C ALA A 17 -0.79 13.31 -15.71
N SER A 18 -0.08 12.18 -15.72
CA SER A 18 1.28 12.07 -16.28
C SER A 18 1.30 11.93 -17.81
N LEU A 19 0.16 11.59 -18.44
CA LEU A 19 0.06 11.37 -19.89
C LEU A 19 -0.70 12.50 -20.58
N SER A 20 -1.99 12.50 -20.52
CA SER A 20 -2.91 13.55 -20.94
C SER A 20 -4.34 13.15 -20.59
N PHE A 21 -5.19 14.13 -20.31
CA PHE A 21 -6.62 13.88 -20.01
C PHE A 21 -7.46 13.93 -21.28
N ASP A 22 -7.23 13.00 -22.23
CA ASP A 22 -8.07 12.81 -23.41
C ASP A 22 -8.73 11.41 -23.41
N ALA A 23 -9.78 11.26 -24.19
CA ALA A 23 -10.58 10.03 -24.22
C ALA A 23 -9.78 8.83 -24.77
N ASP A 24 -8.98 9.05 -25.80
CA ASP A 24 -8.22 7.97 -26.46
C ASP A 24 -7.12 7.45 -25.53
N THR A 25 -6.38 8.36 -24.87
CA THR A 25 -5.38 8.01 -23.86
C THR A 25 -6.03 7.28 -22.69
N THR A 26 -7.20 7.73 -22.22
CA THR A 26 -7.92 7.07 -21.12
C THR A 26 -8.31 5.65 -21.50
N LEU A 27 -8.86 5.42 -22.69
CA LEU A 27 -9.21 4.10 -23.18
C LEU A 27 -7.97 3.21 -23.37
N ALA A 28 -6.87 3.76 -23.88
CA ALA A 28 -5.61 3.04 -24.02
C ALA A 28 -5.04 2.60 -22.65
N VAL A 29 -5.07 3.47 -21.65
CA VAL A 29 -4.64 3.16 -20.27
C VAL A 29 -5.51 2.07 -19.66
N LEU A 30 -6.85 2.18 -19.79
CA LEU A 30 -7.77 1.17 -19.25
C LEU A 30 -7.62 -0.19 -19.97
N GLY A 31 -7.33 -0.20 -21.26
CA GLY A 31 -7.06 -1.42 -22.04
C GLY A 31 -5.68 -2.04 -21.80
N SER A 32 -4.77 -1.31 -21.17
CA SER A 32 -3.40 -1.76 -20.89
C SER A 32 -3.33 -2.80 -19.76
N SER A 33 -2.14 -3.36 -19.53
CA SER A 33 -1.87 -4.22 -18.39
C SER A 33 -2.14 -3.50 -17.05
N PHE A 34 -1.82 -2.21 -16.99
CA PHE A 34 -2.11 -1.38 -15.82
C PHE A 34 -3.61 -1.29 -15.53
N GLY A 35 -4.43 -0.98 -16.54
CA GLY A 35 -5.89 -0.90 -16.39
C GLY A 35 -6.53 -2.24 -15.98
N ARG A 36 -6.04 -3.36 -16.53
CA ARG A 36 -6.50 -4.71 -16.14
C ARG A 36 -6.21 -5.00 -14.66
N ILE A 37 -5.01 -4.66 -14.18
CA ILE A 37 -4.63 -4.85 -12.78
C ILE A 37 -5.48 -3.96 -11.87
N LEU A 38 -5.69 -2.70 -12.26
CA LEU A 38 -6.57 -1.77 -11.56
C LEU A 38 -7.98 -2.35 -11.43
N GLY A 39 -8.53 -2.90 -12.52
CA GLY A 39 -9.82 -3.58 -12.53
C GLY A 39 -9.88 -4.80 -11.61
N LEU A 40 -8.83 -5.63 -11.59
CA LEU A 40 -8.72 -6.78 -10.69
C LEU A 40 -8.69 -6.36 -9.22
N ARG A 41 -7.93 -5.32 -8.88
CA ARG A 41 -7.85 -4.76 -7.51
C ARG A 41 -9.19 -4.20 -7.07
N LEU A 42 -9.84 -3.41 -7.92
CA LEU A 42 -11.16 -2.87 -7.63
C LEU A 42 -12.20 -3.99 -7.46
N GLY A 43 -12.18 -5.00 -8.35
CA GLY A 43 -13.03 -6.18 -8.23
C GLY A 43 -12.79 -6.95 -6.93
N ALA A 44 -11.52 -7.16 -6.56
CA ALA A 44 -11.14 -7.78 -5.29
C ALA A 44 -11.62 -6.96 -4.07
N ALA A 45 -11.50 -5.63 -4.13
CA ALA A 45 -11.99 -4.76 -3.07
C ALA A 45 -13.52 -4.83 -2.92
N LEU A 46 -14.26 -4.84 -4.03
CA LEU A 46 -15.72 -5.00 -4.02
C LEU A 46 -16.13 -6.38 -3.53
N LEU A 47 -15.45 -7.45 -3.97
CA LEU A 47 -15.70 -8.81 -3.50
C LEU A 47 -15.47 -8.92 -1.99
N ALA A 48 -14.35 -8.40 -1.50
CA ALA A 48 -14.08 -8.43 -0.09
C ALA A 48 -15.10 -7.58 0.71
N TRP A 49 -15.61 -6.46 0.14
CA TRP A 49 -16.70 -5.68 0.75
C TRP A 49 -17.97 -6.52 0.91
N THR A 50 -18.37 -7.26 -0.11
CA THR A 50 -19.55 -8.16 -0.03
C THR A 50 -19.32 -9.31 0.94
N LEU A 51 -18.08 -9.85 1.02
CA LEU A 51 -17.74 -10.94 1.92
C LEU A 51 -17.72 -10.52 3.40
N ILE A 52 -17.55 -9.25 3.74
CA ILE A 52 -17.66 -8.75 5.12
C ILE A 52 -19.06 -9.06 5.69
N ALA A 53 -20.11 -8.99 4.86
CA ALA A 53 -21.48 -9.29 5.28
C ALA A 53 -21.70 -10.78 5.65
N THR A 54 -20.78 -11.66 5.26
CA THR A 54 -20.87 -13.10 5.59
C THR A 54 -20.40 -13.45 7.00
N GLU A 55 -19.85 -12.48 7.74
CA GLU A 55 -19.25 -12.64 9.08
C GLU A 55 -18.11 -13.69 9.14
N ARG A 56 -17.64 -14.17 7.98
CA ARG A 56 -16.54 -15.13 7.89
C ARG A 56 -15.24 -14.41 7.57
N PRO A 57 -14.22 -14.43 8.45
CA PRO A 57 -12.98 -13.69 8.23
C PRO A 57 -12.11 -14.30 7.11
N TRP A 58 -12.14 -15.62 6.93
CA TRP A 58 -11.23 -16.32 6.02
C TRP A 58 -11.36 -15.91 4.54
N PRO A 59 -12.57 -15.78 3.95
CA PRO A 59 -12.69 -15.32 2.57
C PRO A 59 -12.14 -13.91 2.37
N VAL A 60 -12.37 -13.01 3.33
CA VAL A 60 -11.85 -11.64 3.28
C VAL A 60 -10.32 -11.62 3.34
N LEU A 61 -9.73 -12.44 4.24
CA LEU A 61 -8.28 -12.59 4.33
C LEU A 61 -7.68 -13.20 3.06
N ALA A 62 -8.35 -14.20 2.47
CA ALA A 62 -7.90 -14.81 1.21
C ALA A 62 -7.88 -13.81 0.06
N VAL A 63 -8.93 -12.98 -0.08
CA VAL A 63 -8.96 -11.90 -1.08
C VAL A 63 -7.87 -10.88 -0.82
N GLY A 64 -7.65 -10.47 0.44
CA GLY A 64 -6.59 -9.56 0.82
C GLY A 64 -5.19 -10.12 0.50
N ALA A 65 -4.95 -11.40 0.79
CA ALA A 65 -3.69 -12.06 0.45
C ALA A 65 -3.48 -12.16 -1.06
N ALA A 66 -4.54 -12.51 -1.83
CA ALA A 66 -4.47 -12.54 -3.29
C ALA A 66 -4.14 -11.16 -3.88
N THR A 67 -4.74 -10.09 -3.34
CA THR A 67 -4.43 -8.72 -3.74
C THR A 67 -2.97 -8.35 -3.44
N ALA A 68 -2.45 -8.70 -2.25
CA ALA A 68 -1.06 -8.45 -1.90
C ALA A 68 -0.08 -9.21 -2.82
N VAL A 69 -0.41 -10.45 -3.19
CA VAL A 69 0.38 -11.24 -4.16
C VAL A 69 0.33 -10.59 -5.55
N LEU A 70 -0.85 -10.16 -5.99
CA LEU A 70 -1.01 -9.43 -7.26
C LEU A 70 -0.14 -8.16 -7.28
N ASP A 71 -0.12 -7.41 -6.18
CA ASP A 71 0.73 -6.22 -6.03
C ASP A 71 2.22 -6.58 -6.12
N GLY A 72 2.63 -7.68 -5.51
CA GLY A 72 4.00 -8.18 -5.63
C GLY A 72 4.41 -8.49 -7.07
N PHE A 73 3.53 -9.14 -7.84
CA PHE A 73 3.80 -9.48 -9.25
C PHE A 73 3.79 -8.29 -10.19
N THR A 74 3.13 -7.20 -9.82
CA THR A 74 2.95 -6.02 -10.67
C THR A 74 3.83 -4.84 -10.27
N ALA A 75 4.44 -4.89 -9.09
CA ALA A 75 5.38 -3.88 -8.64
C ALA A 75 6.70 -3.95 -9.41
N HIS A 76 7.46 -2.86 -9.35
CA HIS A 76 8.82 -2.83 -9.85
C HIS A 76 9.65 -3.89 -9.13
N GLY A 77 10.02 -4.94 -9.85
CA GLY A 77 10.82 -6.04 -9.32
C GLY A 77 12.23 -5.59 -8.90
N ILE A 78 12.90 -6.40 -8.10
CA ILE A 78 14.34 -6.24 -7.83
C ILE A 78 15.07 -6.95 -8.97
N PRO A 79 15.77 -6.24 -9.88
CA PRO A 79 16.35 -6.85 -11.07
C PRO A 79 17.26 -8.06 -10.77
N ALA A 80 18.04 -7.99 -9.68
CA ALA A 80 18.98 -9.03 -9.29
C ALA A 80 18.28 -10.30 -8.77
N VAL A 81 17.07 -10.19 -8.20
CA VAL A 81 16.32 -11.30 -7.58
C VAL A 81 14.80 -11.11 -7.77
N PRO A 82 14.29 -11.23 -9.01
CA PRO A 82 12.92 -10.82 -9.34
C PRO A 82 11.86 -11.48 -8.46
N PHE A 83 11.92 -12.79 -8.28
CA PHE A 83 10.94 -13.55 -7.50
C PHE A 83 10.97 -13.18 -6.00
N ALA A 84 12.17 -13.06 -5.42
CA ALA A 84 12.31 -12.64 -4.03
C ALA A 84 11.82 -11.19 -3.83
N GLY A 85 12.06 -10.30 -4.80
CA GLY A 85 11.54 -8.95 -4.82
C GLY A 85 10.01 -8.92 -4.82
N GLN A 86 9.37 -9.73 -5.65
CA GLN A 86 7.92 -9.86 -5.71
C GLN A 86 7.33 -10.34 -4.37
N LEU A 87 7.93 -11.36 -3.74
CA LEU A 87 7.51 -11.84 -2.43
C LEU A 87 7.71 -10.78 -1.34
N LEU A 88 8.81 -10.02 -1.40
CA LEU A 88 9.08 -8.95 -0.46
C LEU A 88 8.03 -7.83 -0.55
N VAL A 89 7.64 -7.43 -1.77
CA VAL A 89 6.57 -6.43 -1.99
C VAL A 89 5.23 -6.99 -1.52
N ALA A 90 4.88 -8.23 -1.87
CA ALA A 90 3.64 -8.87 -1.41
C ALA A 90 3.57 -8.94 0.13
N GLY A 91 4.68 -9.32 0.78
CA GLY A 91 4.79 -9.35 2.23
C GLY A 91 4.64 -7.96 2.86
N HIS A 92 5.26 -6.93 2.26
CA HIS A 92 5.14 -5.54 2.70
C HIS A 92 3.69 -5.04 2.61
N VAL A 93 3.06 -5.20 1.45
CA VAL A 93 1.66 -4.77 1.21
C VAL A 93 0.71 -5.51 2.14
N GLY A 94 0.86 -6.83 2.28
CA GLY A 94 0.06 -7.64 3.19
C GLY A 94 0.20 -7.19 4.65
N ALA A 95 1.42 -6.97 5.12
CA ALA A 95 1.68 -6.50 6.48
C ALA A 95 1.12 -5.08 6.73
N MET A 96 1.25 -4.18 5.77
CA MET A 96 0.64 -2.85 5.82
C MET A 96 -0.89 -2.92 5.90
N GLY A 97 -1.50 -3.77 5.06
CA GLY A 97 -2.95 -3.99 5.08
C GLY A 97 -3.46 -4.52 6.42
N LEU A 98 -2.74 -5.50 7.01
CA LEU A 98 -3.05 -6.04 8.32
C LEU A 98 -2.86 -5.01 9.43
N TRP A 99 -1.79 -4.20 9.38
CA TRP A 99 -1.53 -3.16 10.37
C TRP A 99 -2.61 -2.07 10.34
N VAL A 100 -2.89 -1.48 9.18
CA VAL A 100 -3.89 -0.40 9.03
C VAL A 100 -5.30 -0.92 9.29
N GLY A 101 -5.64 -2.11 8.77
CA GLY A 101 -6.92 -2.77 9.04
C GLY A 101 -7.11 -3.10 10.52
N GLY A 102 -6.05 -3.53 11.19
CA GLY A 102 -6.05 -3.77 12.64
C GLY A 102 -6.30 -2.50 13.46
N ILE A 103 -5.66 -1.37 13.10
CA ILE A 103 -5.93 -0.07 13.76
C ILE A 103 -7.40 0.32 13.55
N ALA A 104 -7.92 0.19 12.34
CA ALA A 104 -9.32 0.52 12.03
C ALA A 104 -10.29 -0.33 12.85
N ALA A 105 -10.05 -1.64 12.95
CA ALA A 105 -10.85 -2.56 13.76
C ALA A 105 -10.77 -2.20 15.25
N PHE A 106 -9.58 -1.89 15.76
CA PHE A 106 -9.38 -1.50 17.16
C PHE A 106 -10.08 -0.20 17.53
N VAL A 107 -10.11 0.77 16.63
CA VAL A 107 -10.85 2.04 16.84
C VAL A 107 -12.34 1.78 17.00
N GLY A 108 -12.87 0.78 16.26
CA GLY A 108 -14.29 0.38 16.37
C GLY A 108 -14.59 -0.54 17.57
N SER A 109 -13.65 -1.44 17.90
CA SER A 109 -13.82 -2.45 18.94
C SER A 109 -12.49 -2.69 19.66
N PRO A 110 -12.21 -1.98 20.75
CA PRO A 110 -10.95 -2.11 21.49
C PRO A 110 -10.72 -3.52 22.04
N ASP A 111 -9.52 -4.07 21.83
CA ASP A 111 -9.09 -5.39 22.31
C ASP A 111 -7.72 -5.27 22.99
N ALA A 112 -7.53 -5.93 24.14
CA ALA A 112 -6.27 -5.92 24.89
C ALA A 112 -5.10 -6.55 24.11
N ARG A 113 -5.36 -7.45 23.17
CA ARG A 113 -4.36 -8.13 22.34
C ARG A 113 -3.83 -7.26 21.21
N PHE A 114 -4.51 -6.15 20.90
CA PHE A 114 -4.18 -5.29 19.75
C PHE A 114 -2.74 -4.79 19.78
N GLY A 115 -2.21 -4.41 20.93
CA GLY A 115 -0.85 -3.87 21.03
C GLY A 115 0.22 -4.83 20.50
N ARG A 116 0.12 -6.12 20.82
CA ARG A 116 1.02 -7.16 20.32
C ARG A 116 0.84 -7.40 18.82
N TYR A 117 -0.42 -7.46 18.37
CA TYR A 117 -0.74 -7.60 16.95
C TYR A 117 -0.18 -6.43 16.13
N ALA A 118 -0.44 -5.20 16.56
CA ALA A 118 0.04 -4.00 15.88
C ALA A 118 1.58 -3.94 15.83
N LEU A 119 2.26 -4.32 16.91
CA LEU A 119 3.73 -4.35 16.95
C LEU A 119 4.30 -5.34 15.94
N VAL A 120 3.74 -6.55 15.84
CA VAL A 120 4.21 -7.58 14.92
C VAL A 120 3.96 -7.15 13.47
N THR A 121 2.73 -6.74 13.13
CA THR A 121 2.37 -6.36 11.75
C THR A 121 3.13 -5.10 11.30
N PHE A 122 3.28 -4.11 12.17
CA PHE A 122 4.10 -2.93 11.92
C PHE A 122 5.58 -3.30 11.76
N GLY A 123 6.13 -4.15 12.63
CA GLY A 123 7.52 -4.60 12.56
C GLY A 123 7.84 -5.27 11.22
N VAL A 124 6.96 -6.17 10.74
CA VAL A 124 7.10 -6.79 9.42
C VAL A 124 7.02 -5.74 8.31
N ALA A 125 6.02 -4.83 8.36
CA ALA A 125 5.87 -3.78 7.37
C ALA A 125 7.09 -2.84 7.34
N ALA A 126 7.61 -2.43 8.50
CA ALA A 126 8.76 -1.54 8.60
C ALA A 126 10.04 -2.21 8.08
N THR A 127 10.29 -3.46 8.45
CA THR A 127 11.48 -4.21 8.00
C THR A 127 11.46 -4.43 6.50
N THR A 128 10.35 -4.92 5.96
CA THR A 128 10.20 -5.15 4.51
C THR A 128 10.25 -3.84 3.73
N GLY A 129 9.64 -2.77 4.24
CA GLY A 129 9.68 -1.44 3.64
C GLY A 129 11.08 -0.83 3.65
N LEU A 130 11.86 -1.04 4.72
CA LEU A 130 13.26 -0.60 4.77
C LEU A 130 14.10 -1.32 3.71
N VAL A 131 13.97 -2.65 3.59
CA VAL A 131 14.69 -3.41 2.57
C VAL A 131 14.32 -2.93 1.17
N LEU A 132 13.05 -2.71 0.88
CA LEU A 132 12.59 -2.15 -0.39
C LEU A 132 13.17 -0.76 -0.66
N ALA A 133 13.19 0.12 0.34
CA ALA A 133 13.77 1.45 0.21
C ALA A 133 15.27 1.38 -0.12
N LEU A 134 16.03 0.54 0.57
CA LEU A 134 17.46 0.33 0.34
C LEU A 134 17.75 -0.14 -1.10
N VAL A 135 16.96 -1.10 -1.58
CA VAL A 135 17.16 -1.68 -2.91
C VAL A 135 16.79 -0.70 -4.03
N HIS A 136 15.70 0.08 -3.86
CA HIS A 136 15.20 0.97 -4.92
C HIS A 136 15.91 2.32 -4.98
N THR A 137 16.61 2.75 -3.93
CA THR A 137 17.21 4.10 -3.89
C THR A 137 18.72 4.10 -3.72
N SER A 138 19.34 2.95 -3.46
CA SER A 138 20.78 2.84 -3.12
C SER A 138 21.20 3.82 -2.02
N LEU A 139 20.28 4.44 -1.29
CA LEU A 139 20.47 5.52 -0.30
C LEU A 139 21.33 6.68 -0.80
N GLY A 140 21.38 6.89 -2.11
CA GLY A 140 22.20 7.92 -2.74
C GLY A 140 21.48 9.27 -2.91
N ALA A 141 22.05 10.13 -3.74
CA ALA A 141 21.51 11.45 -4.09
C ALA A 141 20.05 11.38 -4.63
N GLY A 142 19.66 10.27 -5.23
CA GLY A 142 18.32 10.03 -5.74
C GLY A 142 17.19 10.21 -4.71
N LEU A 143 17.48 10.06 -3.41
CA LEU A 143 16.50 10.32 -2.35
C LEU A 143 16.02 11.78 -2.30
N LEU A 144 16.88 12.74 -2.62
CA LEU A 144 16.55 14.16 -2.55
C LEU A 144 16.24 14.76 -3.92
N THR A 145 16.78 14.17 -4.99
CA THR A 145 16.72 14.76 -6.34
C THR A 145 15.58 14.21 -7.18
N THR A 146 15.05 13.01 -6.86
CA THR A 146 13.95 12.39 -7.61
C THR A 146 12.62 12.55 -6.90
N ASP A 147 11.52 12.55 -7.65
CA ASP A 147 10.16 12.59 -7.08
C ASP A 147 9.86 11.32 -6.29
N TYR A 148 10.33 10.16 -6.75
CA TYR A 148 10.25 8.91 -5.98
C TYR A 148 10.91 9.04 -4.61
N GLY A 149 12.14 9.54 -4.56
CA GLY A 149 12.88 9.71 -3.30
C GLY A 149 12.20 10.68 -2.35
N ARG A 150 11.70 11.81 -2.84
CA ARG A 150 10.96 12.81 -2.03
C ARG A 150 9.68 12.22 -1.44
N VAL A 151 8.90 11.47 -2.24
CA VAL A 151 7.67 10.81 -1.77
C VAL A 151 8.00 9.70 -0.77
N LEU A 152 9.10 8.95 -0.97
CA LEU A 152 9.58 7.96 -0.02
C LEU A 152 9.95 8.60 1.32
N LEU A 153 10.69 9.70 1.33
CA LEU A 153 11.04 10.44 2.55
C LEU A 153 9.79 10.95 3.27
N LEU A 154 8.84 11.51 2.53
CA LEU A 154 7.56 11.93 3.10
C LEU A 154 6.82 10.76 3.73
N LYS A 155 6.77 9.60 3.06
CA LYS A 155 6.16 8.37 3.60
C LYS A 155 6.84 7.93 4.90
N VAL A 156 8.16 7.94 4.97
CA VAL A 156 8.92 7.60 6.19
C VAL A 156 8.57 8.55 7.33
N PHE A 157 8.49 9.85 7.06
CA PHE A 157 8.08 10.86 8.04
C PHE A 157 6.65 10.61 8.53
N VAL A 158 5.71 10.34 7.64
CA VAL A 158 4.31 10.04 7.97
C VAL A 158 4.20 8.76 8.81
N VAL A 159 4.96 7.71 8.48
CA VAL A 159 5.01 6.49 9.29
C VAL A 159 5.58 6.79 10.69
N GLY A 160 6.61 7.61 10.80
CA GLY A 160 7.13 8.08 12.08
C GLY A 160 6.06 8.82 12.90
N ALA A 161 5.27 9.69 12.27
CA ALA A 161 4.15 10.36 12.92
C ALA A 161 3.06 9.38 13.41
N ALA A 162 2.80 8.29 12.67
CA ALA A 162 1.88 7.24 13.12
C ALA A 162 2.40 6.55 14.39
N VAL A 163 3.70 6.27 14.47
CA VAL A 163 4.32 5.69 15.68
C VAL A 163 4.18 6.64 16.87
N VAL A 164 4.45 7.94 16.68
CA VAL A 164 4.27 8.95 17.73
C VAL A 164 2.81 9.01 18.20
N ALA A 165 1.85 8.99 17.27
CA ALA A 165 0.42 8.96 17.58
C ALA A 165 0.03 7.68 18.36
N ALA A 166 0.62 6.54 18.02
CA ALA A 166 0.43 5.27 18.72
C ALA A 166 0.95 5.34 20.16
N LEU A 167 2.17 5.85 20.35
CA LEU A 167 2.77 6.05 21.68
C LEU A 167 1.97 7.04 22.54
N ALA A 168 1.44 8.10 21.92
CA ALA A 168 0.54 9.05 22.55
C ALA A 168 -0.88 8.52 22.75
N ARG A 169 -1.16 7.26 22.38
CA ARG A 169 -2.47 6.59 22.48
C ARG A 169 -3.60 7.32 21.72
N ARG A 170 -3.27 8.12 20.70
CA ARG A 170 -4.23 8.87 19.88
C ARG A 170 -4.67 8.05 18.67
N ARG A 171 -5.45 6.97 18.89
CA ARG A 171 -5.79 5.96 17.89
C ARG A 171 -6.45 6.48 16.63
N ARG A 172 -7.33 7.49 16.73
CA ARG A 172 -7.95 8.10 15.53
C ARG A 172 -6.93 8.87 14.68
N LEU A 173 -5.98 9.54 15.33
CA LEU A 173 -4.88 10.23 14.65
C LEU A 173 -3.94 9.20 14.00
N GLU A 174 -3.57 8.15 14.74
CA GLU A 174 -2.76 7.03 14.20
C GLU A 174 -3.41 6.45 12.94
N LEU A 175 -4.72 6.18 12.94
CA LEU A 175 -5.44 5.69 11.79
C LEU A 175 -5.39 6.68 10.61
N GLY A 176 -5.67 7.97 10.85
CA GLY A 176 -5.62 8.99 9.80
C GLY A 176 -4.23 9.08 9.14
N VAL A 177 -3.18 9.07 9.96
CA VAL A 177 -1.79 9.11 9.48
C VAL A 177 -1.41 7.81 8.75
N ALA A 178 -1.86 6.65 9.23
CA ALA A 178 -1.63 5.37 8.55
C ALA A 178 -2.32 5.30 7.19
N ILE A 179 -3.52 5.87 7.05
CA ILE A 179 -4.22 6.04 5.77
C ILE A 179 -3.40 6.91 4.80
N THR A 180 -2.85 8.01 5.27
CA THR A 180 -1.97 8.87 4.46
C THR A 180 -0.73 8.10 3.98
N ALA A 181 -0.15 7.24 4.83
CA ALA A 181 0.99 6.39 4.43
C ALA A 181 0.62 5.40 3.32
N VAL A 182 -0.63 4.87 3.31
CA VAL A 182 -1.13 4.01 2.21
C VAL A 182 -1.30 4.82 0.92
N ALA A 183 -1.85 6.03 0.98
CA ALA A 183 -1.99 6.90 -0.18
C ALA A 183 -0.62 7.24 -0.81
N LEU A 184 0.39 7.53 0.03
CA LEU A 184 1.77 7.74 -0.43
C LEU A 184 2.40 6.46 -1.04
N ALA A 185 2.02 5.28 -0.53
CA ALA A 185 2.47 4.02 -1.12
C ALA A 185 1.89 3.80 -2.53
N SER A 186 0.62 4.16 -2.75
CA SER A 186 0.00 4.11 -4.09
C SER A 186 0.69 5.06 -5.07
N LEU A 187 1.05 6.27 -4.61
CA LEU A 187 1.81 7.23 -5.41
C LEU A 187 3.21 6.71 -5.75
N LEU A 188 3.92 6.08 -4.80
CA LEU A 188 5.23 5.46 -5.05
C LEU A 188 5.17 4.34 -6.10
N GLY A 189 4.07 3.58 -6.14
CA GLY A 189 3.86 2.55 -7.16
C GLY A 189 3.68 3.10 -8.57
N ALA A 190 3.28 4.37 -8.72
CA ALA A 190 3.13 5.05 -10.00
C ALA A 190 4.41 5.77 -10.47
N LEU A 191 5.37 6.02 -9.57
CA LEU A 191 6.62 6.72 -9.88
C LEU A 191 7.74 5.73 -10.24
N PRO A 192 8.57 6.03 -11.25
CA PRO A 192 9.74 5.21 -11.56
C PRO A 192 10.79 5.34 -10.45
N PRO A 193 11.31 4.20 -9.93
CA PRO A 193 12.39 4.24 -8.95
C PRO A 193 13.70 4.73 -9.58
N PRO A 194 14.54 5.45 -8.83
CA PRO A 194 15.84 5.90 -9.28
C PRO A 194 16.84 4.73 -9.22
N TYR A 195 17.03 4.02 -10.31
CA TYR A 195 18.11 3.02 -10.43
C TYR A 195 19.41 3.70 -10.84
#